data_2d8ba9b135a9813e84ba2f416559a31c
#
_entry.id   2d8ba9b135a9813e84ba2f416559a31c
#
_cell.length_a   1.000
_cell.length_b   1.000
_cell.length_c   1.000
_cell.angle_alpha   90.00
_cell.angle_beta   90.00
_cell.angle_gamma   90.00
#
_symmetry.space_group_name_H-M   'P 1'
#
loop_
_entity.id
_entity.type
_entity.pdbx_description
1 polymer ?
#
loop_
_entity_poly.entity_id
_entity_poly.type
_entity_poly.pdbx_seq_one_letter_code
_entity_poly.pdbx_strand_id
1 'polypeptide(L)'
;RGDAWTALVRAVEDALSDLAEAGYRAQALPEATALMRALTAGPATFAVPLADYDTWLATLPDEARDTLIGRWGEPASDPLCAGGAFRFRTVGVPAFDAGSAVSPGGAALFLQPDRGRAGDRKAGYHDPDEPPTHAYLAFHLGLRRHFDALVQLGTHGTTEWLPGKAVALSPVCWPARAVGGLPVIYPFIVDDPGEAAPLKRRLGGVALGHLTPRTEGGGLDAETARLRELVEEYSAASILDPRRADLIARAILEDAEAAGFLASAGITPDTAMTDALAALDAHLCDLGETVFRDGLHVFGRAREGASPAEVASAEGERAGLLAALDGRFVPPGPAG
;
A
#
# COMPACT_ATOMS: atom_id res chain seq x y z
N ARG A 1 -13.28 -5.14 -8.99
CA ARG A 1 -12.97 -3.91 -8.19
C ARG A 1 -13.90 -3.74 -6.98
N GLY A 2 -15.19 -4.06 -7.09
CA GLY A 2 -16.13 -3.97 -5.96
C GLY A 2 -15.80 -4.93 -4.82
N ASP A 3 -15.36 -6.14 -5.13
CA ASP A 3 -15.12 -7.18 -4.15
C ASP A 3 -13.86 -6.93 -3.30
N ALA A 4 -12.77 -6.47 -3.92
CA ALA A 4 -11.54 -6.11 -3.22
C ALA A 4 -11.76 -4.93 -2.26
N TRP A 5 -12.53 -3.92 -2.68
CA TRP A 5 -12.91 -2.81 -1.81
C TRP A 5 -13.78 -3.26 -0.63
N THR A 6 -14.74 -4.14 -0.89
CA THR A 6 -15.60 -4.69 0.17
C THR A 6 -14.78 -5.50 1.18
N ALA A 7 -13.81 -6.31 0.73
CA ALA A 7 -12.90 -7.03 1.60
C ALA A 7 -12.03 -6.09 2.45
N LEU A 8 -11.51 -5.02 1.85
CA LEU A 8 -10.74 -4.00 2.57
C LEU A 8 -11.59 -3.30 3.65
N VAL A 9 -12.82 -2.89 3.32
CA VAL A 9 -13.71 -2.25 4.30
C VAL A 9 -14.02 -3.19 5.47
N ARG A 10 -14.31 -4.47 5.20
CA ARG A 10 -14.52 -5.47 6.25
C ARG A 10 -13.28 -5.67 7.12
N ALA A 11 -12.09 -5.71 6.53
CA ALA A 11 -10.84 -5.81 7.28
C ALA A 11 -10.64 -4.60 8.21
N VAL A 12 -10.99 -3.41 7.75
CA VAL A 12 -10.96 -2.19 8.56
C VAL A 12 -12.00 -2.22 9.68
N GLU A 13 -13.22 -2.68 9.39
CA GLU A 13 -14.29 -2.84 10.40
C GLU A 13 -13.86 -3.80 11.51
N ASP A 14 -13.29 -4.95 11.15
CA ASP A 14 -12.83 -5.95 12.11
C ASP A 14 -11.66 -5.41 12.96
N ALA A 15 -10.67 -4.77 12.33
CA ALA A 15 -9.57 -4.14 13.05
C ALA A 15 -10.05 -3.07 14.04
N LEU A 16 -11.01 -2.24 13.66
CA LEU A 16 -11.58 -1.21 14.56
C LEU A 16 -12.43 -1.82 15.67
N SER A 17 -13.13 -2.93 15.41
CA SER A 17 -13.87 -3.67 16.45
C SER A 17 -12.91 -4.23 17.50
N ASP A 18 -11.82 -4.85 17.06
CA ASP A 18 -10.77 -5.38 17.93
C ASP A 18 -10.13 -4.30 18.79
N LEU A 19 -9.85 -3.15 18.17
CA LEU A 19 -9.34 -1.98 18.91
C LEU A 19 -10.33 -1.49 19.96
N ALA A 20 -11.64 -1.44 19.63
CA ALA A 20 -12.67 -1.03 20.57
C ALA A 20 -12.79 -2.02 21.75
N GLU A 21 -12.76 -3.33 21.46
CA GLU A 21 -12.75 -4.38 22.49
C GLU A 21 -11.51 -4.30 23.40
N ALA A 22 -10.36 -3.90 22.85
CA ALA A 22 -9.12 -3.68 23.59
C ALA A 22 -9.11 -2.34 24.36
N GLY A 23 -10.18 -1.55 24.30
CA GLY A 23 -10.32 -0.28 25.04
C GLY A 23 -9.86 0.96 24.27
N TYR A 24 -9.51 0.84 23.00
CA TYR A 24 -9.27 2.01 22.15
C TYR A 24 -10.59 2.68 21.75
N ARG A 25 -10.56 3.99 21.55
CA ARG A 25 -11.74 4.72 21.05
C ARG A 25 -11.80 4.61 19.52
N ALA A 26 -12.51 3.62 19.06
CA ALA A 26 -12.82 3.42 17.65
C ALA A 26 -14.32 3.65 17.43
N GLN A 27 -14.68 4.43 16.41
CA GLN A 27 -16.07 4.63 16.02
C GLN A 27 -16.49 3.55 15.03
N ALA A 28 -17.75 3.14 15.09
CA ALA A 28 -18.32 2.31 14.04
C ALA A 28 -18.21 3.03 12.68
N LEU A 29 -17.79 2.30 11.67
CA LEU A 29 -17.68 2.84 10.31
C LEU A 29 -19.06 3.03 9.69
N PRO A 30 -19.21 4.03 8.81
CA PRO A 30 -20.34 4.08 7.90
C PRO A 30 -20.32 2.86 6.97
N GLU A 31 -21.46 2.57 6.35
CA GLU A 31 -21.53 1.57 5.26
C GLU A 31 -20.48 1.88 4.18
N ALA A 32 -19.96 0.83 3.50
CA ALA A 32 -18.79 0.88 2.61
C ALA A 32 -18.85 2.00 1.55
N THR A 33 -19.99 2.20 0.94
CA THR A 33 -20.19 3.26 -0.07
C THR A 33 -20.15 4.66 0.55
N ALA A 34 -20.72 4.81 1.74
CA ALA A 34 -20.69 6.07 2.50
C ALA A 34 -19.29 6.38 3.02
N LEU A 35 -18.56 5.35 3.47
CA LEU A 35 -17.16 5.46 3.88
C LEU A 35 -16.27 5.92 2.71
N MET A 36 -16.40 5.29 1.54
CA MET A 36 -15.64 5.71 0.34
C MET A 36 -15.95 7.17 -0.01
N ARG A 37 -17.21 7.55 0.02
CA ARG A 37 -17.62 8.94 -0.26
C ARG A 37 -17.02 9.92 0.76
N ALA A 38 -17.03 9.57 2.04
CA ALA A 38 -16.44 10.41 3.08
C ALA A 38 -14.93 10.61 2.87
N LEU A 39 -14.20 9.55 2.51
CA LEU A 39 -12.75 9.58 2.30
C LEU A 39 -12.33 10.21 0.95
N THR A 40 -13.20 10.21 -0.08
CA THR A 40 -12.84 10.72 -1.41
C THR A 40 -13.46 12.08 -1.73
N ALA A 41 -14.68 12.38 -1.24
CA ALA A 41 -15.44 13.58 -1.58
C ALA A 41 -15.98 14.33 -0.35
N GLY A 42 -15.79 13.80 0.87
CA GLY A 42 -16.19 14.46 2.10
C GLY A 42 -15.33 15.69 2.45
N PRO A 43 -15.68 16.41 3.52
CA PRO A 43 -14.87 17.53 4.00
C PRO A 43 -13.50 17.05 4.47
N ALA A 44 -12.46 17.85 4.20
CA ALA A 44 -11.12 17.58 4.70
C ALA A 44 -11.02 18.11 6.14
N THR A 45 -11.00 17.20 7.10
CA THR A 45 -11.07 17.51 8.54
C THR A 45 -9.71 17.40 9.24
N PHE A 46 -8.70 16.84 8.58
CA PHE A 46 -7.34 16.80 9.08
C PHE A 46 -6.46 17.80 8.32
N ALA A 47 -5.82 18.71 9.02
CA ALA A 47 -5.05 19.78 8.43
C ALA A 47 -3.62 19.83 9.00
N VAL A 48 -2.65 20.04 8.11
CA VAL A 48 -1.25 20.30 8.46
C VAL A 48 -0.92 21.73 8.01
N PRO A 49 -0.69 22.67 8.94
CA PRO A 49 -0.36 24.05 8.57
C PRO A 49 0.87 24.12 7.67
N LEU A 50 0.80 24.94 6.62
CA LEU A 50 1.91 25.14 5.69
C LEU A 50 3.17 25.60 6.44
N ALA A 51 3.03 26.52 7.40
CA ALA A 51 4.14 27.00 8.21
C ALA A 51 4.86 25.87 8.99
N ASP A 52 4.11 24.89 9.44
CA ASP A 52 4.67 23.70 10.11
C ASP A 52 5.42 22.81 9.15
N TYR A 53 4.87 22.65 7.94
CA TYR A 53 5.51 21.90 6.87
C TYR A 53 6.79 22.61 6.39
N ASP A 54 6.76 23.93 6.19
CA ASP A 54 7.92 24.74 5.79
C ASP A 54 9.03 24.67 6.85
N THR A 55 8.66 24.73 8.12
CA THR A 55 9.61 24.53 9.23
C THR A 55 10.30 23.18 9.16
N TRP A 56 9.54 22.11 8.89
CA TRP A 56 10.09 20.79 8.70
C TRP A 56 10.91 20.67 7.41
N LEU A 57 10.44 21.24 6.30
CA LEU A 57 11.12 21.24 5.02
C LEU A 57 12.51 21.90 5.12
N ALA A 58 12.63 22.97 5.91
CA ALA A 58 13.89 23.63 6.20
C ALA A 58 14.90 22.75 6.97
N THR A 59 14.44 21.64 7.58
CA THR A 59 15.35 20.68 8.24
C THR A 59 15.96 19.65 7.28
N LEU A 60 15.49 19.61 6.04
CA LEU A 60 16.06 18.72 5.03
C LEU A 60 17.43 19.21 4.58
N PRO A 61 18.34 18.29 4.19
CA PRO A 61 19.54 18.68 3.47
C PRO A 61 19.20 19.49 2.20
N ASP A 62 20.04 20.47 1.85
CA ASP A 62 19.79 21.35 0.71
C ASP A 62 19.52 20.56 -0.58
N GLU A 63 20.33 19.54 -0.88
CA GLU A 63 20.15 18.69 -2.06
C GLU A 63 18.77 18.02 -2.10
N ALA A 64 18.28 17.49 -0.98
CA ALA A 64 16.97 16.85 -0.93
C ALA A 64 15.84 17.86 -1.09
N ARG A 65 15.97 19.04 -0.48
CA ARG A 65 15.01 20.12 -0.61
C ARG A 65 14.95 20.65 -2.04
N ASP A 66 16.13 20.89 -2.66
CA ASP A 66 16.22 21.38 -4.03
C ASP A 66 15.66 20.36 -5.04
N THR A 67 15.91 19.06 -4.83
CA THR A 67 15.31 17.98 -5.63
C THR A 67 13.79 18.00 -5.50
N LEU A 68 13.25 18.12 -4.29
CA LEU A 68 11.82 18.14 -4.03
C LEU A 68 11.13 19.35 -4.69
N ILE A 69 11.69 20.55 -4.47
CA ILE A 69 11.17 21.81 -5.05
C ILE A 69 11.33 21.79 -6.58
N GLY A 70 12.47 21.32 -7.08
CA GLY A 70 12.71 21.20 -8.52
C GLY A 70 11.72 20.27 -9.22
N ARG A 71 11.27 19.21 -8.54
CA ARG A 71 10.31 18.23 -9.08
C ARG A 71 8.86 18.69 -8.96
N TRP A 72 8.47 19.27 -7.83
CA TRP A 72 7.07 19.54 -7.50
C TRP A 72 6.72 21.03 -7.37
N GLY A 73 7.70 21.91 -7.41
CA GLY A 73 7.52 23.35 -7.18
C GLY A 73 7.46 23.69 -5.68
N GLU A 74 6.96 24.87 -5.37
CA GLU A 74 6.82 25.33 -3.99
C GLU A 74 5.66 24.61 -3.28
N PRO A 75 5.76 24.33 -1.97
CA PRO A 75 4.73 23.63 -1.20
C PRO A 75 3.34 24.25 -1.30
N ALA A 76 3.27 25.59 -1.35
CA ALA A 76 2.02 26.32 -1.48
C ALA A 76 1.29 26.08 -2.81
N SER A 77 1.99 25.58 -3.83
CA SER A 77 1.41 25.25 -5.15
C SER A 77 0.89 23.81 -5.25
N ASP A 78 1.10 22.98 -4.23
CA ASP A 78 0.56 21.61 -4.20
C ASP A 78 -0.97 21.64 -4.21
N PRO A 79 -1.65 20.82 -5.05
CA PRO A 79 -3.12 20.79 -5.15
C PRO A 79 -3.85 20.50 -3.84
N LEU A 80 -3.21 19.83 -2.88
CA LEU A 80 -3.78 19.56 -1.56
C LEU A 80 -3.44 20.64 -0.52
N CYS A 81 -2.69 21.68 -0.91
CA CYS A 81 -2.43 22.84 -0.08
C CYS A 81 -3.47 23.93 -0.39
N ALA A 82 -4.37 24.20 0.53
CA ALA A 82 -5.40 25.22 0.40
C ALA A 82 -5.60 26.02 1.69
N GLY A 83 -5.72 27.35 1.58
CA GLY A 83 -5.91 28.21 2.75
C GLY A 83 -4.78 28.14 3.76
N GLY A 84 -3.53 27.99 3.29
CA GLY A 84 -2.35 27.94 4.14
C GLY A 84 -2.17 26.61 4.92
N ALA A 85 -2.78 25.53 4.46
CA ALA A 85 -2.61 24.19 5.07
C ALA A 85 -2.79 23.08 4.02
N PHE A 86 -2.07 21.98 4.20
CA PHE A 86 -2.38 20.71 3.55
C PHE A 86 -3.61 20.09 4.22
N ARG A 87 -4.55 19.62 3.41
CA ARG A 87 -5.85 19.15 3.91
C ARG A 87 -6.17 17.75 3.47
N PHE A 88 -6.52 16.89 4.43
CA PHE A 88 -6.81 15.48 4.22
C PHE A 88 -8.17 15.12 4.80
N ARG A 89 -8.81 14.13 4.18
CA ARG A 89 -10.08 13.56 4.65
C ARG A 89 -9.82 12.44 5.63
N THR A 90 -10.62 12.39 6.68
CA THR A 90 -10.54 11.34 7.70
C THR A 90 -11.91 10.96 8.22
N VAL A 91 -12.03 9.73 8.68
CA VAL A 91 -13.22 9.19 9.34
C VAL A 91 -12.77 8.52 10.66
N GLY A 92 -13.59 8.54 11.67
CA GLY A 92 -13.39 7.75 12.89
C GLY A 92 -12.91 8.47 14.13
N VAL A 93 -12.53 9.75 14.03
CA VAL A 93 -12.21 10.60 15.21
C VAL A 93 -12.98 11.91 15.12
N PRO A 94 -13.45 12.48 16.23
CA PRO A 94 -14.02 13.84 16.25
C PRO A 94 -13.09 14.81 15.55
N ALA A 95 -13.67 15.76 14.82
CA ALA A 95 -12.98 16.74 14.00
C ALA A 95 -11.66 17.21 14.63
N PHE A 96 -10.58 17.07 13.86
CA PHE A 96 -9.30 17.65 14.23
C PHE A 96 -9.41 19.17 14.02
N ASP A 97 -9.64 19.92 15.06
CA ASP A 97 -9.32 21.34 15.01
C ASP A 97 -7.80 21.48 14.93
N ALA A 98 -7.33 22.31 14.02
CA ALA A 98 -5.92 22.65 13.91
C ALA A 98 -5.42 23.15 15.28
N GLY A 99 -4.68 22.30 15.98
CA GLY A 99 -4.18 22.58 17.33
C GLY A 99 -4.72 21.67 18.44
N SER A 100 -5.73 20.85 18.18
CA SER A 100 -6.20 19.88 19.17
C SER A 100 -5.35 18.60 19.09
N ALA A 101 -4.75 18.20 20.21
CA ALA A 101 -4.17 16.88 20.34
C ALA A 101 -5.25 15.82 20.11
N VAL A 102 -4.94 14.79 19.34
CA VAL A 102 -5.79 13.59 19.27
C VAL A 102 -6.00 13.08 20.68
N SER A 103 -7.24 12.86 21.05
CA SER A 103 -7.51 12.29 22.36
C SER A 103 -6.80 10.94 22.49
N PRO A 104 -6.03 10.68 23.57
CA PRO A 104 -5.29 9.42 23.72
C PRO A 104 -6.17 8.19 23.46
N GLY A 105 -5.65 7.21 22.73
CA GLY A 105 -6.33 5.96 22.42
C GLY A 105 -7.39 6.05 21.30
N GLY A 106 -7.41 7.13 20.49
CA GLY A 106 -8.32 7.26 19.35
C GLY A 106 -7.74 6.64 18.06
N ALA A 107 -8.62 6.07 17.21
CA ALA A 107 -8.28 5.59 15.89
C ALA A 107 -8.91 6.47 14.80
N ALA A 108 -8.14 6.79 13.76
CA ALA A 108 -8.60 7.56 12.60
C ALA A 108 -8.26 6.82 11.31
N LEU A 109 -9.18 6.86 10.35
CA LEU A 109 -9.03 6.24 9.04
C LEU A 109 -8.77 7.31 7.97
N PHE A 110 -7.78 7.06 7.14
CA PHE A 110 -7.39 7.91 6.02
C PHE A 110 -7.23 7.10 4.74
N LEU A 111 -7.41 7.76 3.59
CA LEU A 111 -6.77 7.31 2.35
C LEU A 111 -5.41 8.00 2.23
N GLN A 112 -4.37 7.20 2.08
CA GLN A 112 -3.03 7.73 1.87
C GLN A 112 -2.97 8.52 0.56
N PRO A 113 -2.39 9.74 0.54
CA PRO A 113 -2.17 10.47 -0.69
C PRO A 113 -1.25 9.72 -1.65
N ASP A 114 -1.37 10.01 -2.94
CA ASP A 114 -0.44 9.46 -3.93
C ASP A 114 0.99 10.00 -3.68
N ARG A 115 1.99 9.10 -3.82
CA ARG A 115 3.40 9.49 -3.69
C ARG A 115 3.89 10.35 -4.85
N GLY A 116 3.27 10.22 -6.02
CA GLY A 116 3.58 10.90 -7.27
C GLY A 116 2.33 11.51 -7.92
N ARG A 117 2.36 11.75 -9.23
CA ARG A 117 1.22 12.28 -9.97
C ARG A 117 0.14 11.21 -10.15
N ALA A 118 -1.10 11.56 -9.90
CA ALA A 118 -2.24 10.65 -9.98
C ALA A 118 -2.45 10.00 -11.37
N GLY A 119 -1.97 10.61 -12.46
CA GLY A 119 -2.04 10.07 -13.82
C GLY A 119 -1.01 8.98 -14.13
N ASP A 120 0.07 8.90 -13.36
CA ASP A 120 1.24 8.03 -13.61
C ASP A 120 1.43 6.98 -12.53
N ARG A 121 0.36 6.53 -11.88
CA ARG A 121 0.43 5.66 -10.71
C ARG A 121 1.26 4.39 -10.95
N LYS A 122 1.11 3.73 -12.12
CA LYS A 122 1.82 2.48 -12.41
C LYS A 122 3.33 2.70 -12.63
N ALA A 123 3.72 3.75 -13.33
CA ALA A 123 5.12 4.05 -13.59
C ALA A 123 5.84 4.68 -12.37
N GLY A 124 5.14 5.55 -11.62
CA GLY A 124 5.72 6.27 -10.48
C GLY A 124 5.79 5.49 -9.17
N TYR A 125 5.06 4.36 -9.04
CA TYR A 125 4.97 3.65 -7.77
C TYR A 125 6.30 3.08 -7.29
N HIS A 126 7.08 2.55 -8.21
CA HIS A 126 8.38 1.90 -7.95
C HIS A 126 9.58 2.72 -8.45
N ASP A 127 9.35 3.98 -8.88
CA ASP A 127 10.44 4.84 -9.33
C ASP A 127 11.42 5.09 -8.17
N PRO A 128 12.69 4.62 -8.29
CA PRO A 128 13.67 4.71 -7.22
C PRO A 128 14.21 6.13 -7.03
N ASP A 129 13.98 7.03 -7.97
CA ASP A 129 14.57 8.37 -8.02
C ASP A 129 13.54 9.49 -7.79
N GLU A 130 12.24 9.23 -8.03
CA GLU A 130 11.21 10.25 -7.88
C GLU A 130 10.90 10.53 -6.40
N PRO A 131 11.16 11.76 -5.90
CA PRO A 131 10.81 12.13 -4.53
C PRO A 131 9.29 12.15 -4.36
N PRO A 132 8.78 11.85 -3.14
CA PRO A 132 7.35 11.93 -2.87
C PRO A 132 6.84 13.39 -2.97
N THR A 133 5.53 13.57 -3.22
CA THR A 133 4.91 14.90 -3.29
C THR A 133 4.95 15.62 -1.94
N HIS A 134 4.79 16.95 -1.96
CA HIS A 134 4.67 17.75 -0.72
C HIS A 134 3.48 17.28 0.12
N ALA A 135 2.34 17.01 -0.51
CA ALA A 135 1.15 16.49 0.18
C ALA A 135 1.42 15.15 0.88
N TYR A 136 2.15 14.24 0.23
CA TYR A 136 2.53 12.96 0.82
C TYR A 136 3.38 13.14 2.09
N LEU A 137 4.38 14.01 2.02
CA LEU A 137 5.26 14.31 3.15
C LEU A 137 4.53 15.06 4.27
N ALA A 138 3.67 16.03 3.92
CA ALA A 138 2.85 16.75 4.88
C ALA A 138 1.88 15.82 5.60
N PHE A 139 1.26 14.86 4.88
CA PHE A 139 0.42 13.83 5.47
C PHE A 139 1.16 13.04 6.56
N HIS A 140 2.31 12.48 6.23
CA HIS A 140 3.12 11.74 7.18
C HIS A 140 3.66 12.60 8.33
N LEU A 141 3.99 13.87 8.07
CA LEU A 141 4.35 14.82 9.13
C LEU A 141 3.20 15.00 10.11
N GLY A 142 1.98 15.15 9.60
CA GLY A 142 0.78 15.23 10.42
C GLY A 142 0.55 13.96 11.24
N LEU A 143 0.67 12.78 10.60
CA LEU A 143 0.54 11.50 11.32
C LEU A 143 1.51 11.41 12.50
N ARG A 144 2.79 11.70 12.28
CA ARG A 144 3.83 11.66 13.34
C ARG A 144 3.56 12.60 14.51
N ARG A 145 2.84 13.68 14.30
CA ARG A 145 2.54 14.68 15.33
C ARG A 145 1.32 14.33 16.15
N HIS A 146 0.40 13.54 15.60
CA HIS A 146 -0.92 13.34 16.17
C HIS A 146 -1.23 11.89 16.53
N PHE A 147 -0.44 10.93 16.06
CA PHE A 147 -0.68 9.50 16.29
C PHE A 147 0.57 8.80 16.82
N ASP A 148 0.35 7.73 17.57
CA ASP A 148 1.39 6.92 18.19
C ASP A 148 1.82 5.74 17.32
N ALA A 149 0.99 5.33 16.36
CA ALA A 149 1.28 4.26 15.42
C ALA A 149 0.51 4.45 14.09
N LEU A 150 1.03 3.87 13.01
CA LEU A 150 0.40 3.76 11.70
C LEU A 150 0.08 2.30 11.42
N VAL A 151 -1.21 1.97 11.28
CA VAL A 151 -1.66 0.69 10.76
C VAL A 151 -2.00 0.87 9.29
N GLN A 152 -1.24 0.21 8.41
CA GLN A 152 -1.42 0.33 6.97
C GLN A 152 -2.06 -0.94 6.42
N LEU A 153 -3.32 -0.83 6.00
CA LEU A 153 -4.09 -1.89 5.38
C LEU A 153 -4.01 -1.79 3.86
N GLY A 154 -3.57 -2.82 3.19
CA GLY A 154 -3.45 -2.84 1.73
C GLY A 154 -2.64 -4.03 1.22
N THR A 155 -2.56 -4.14 -0.10
CA THR A 155 -1.73 -5.14 -0.78
C THR A 155 -0.24 -4.86 -0.53
N HIS A 156 0.14 -3.60 -0.64
CA HIS A 156 1.44 -3.05 -0.27
C HIS A 156 1.31 -1.55 0.02
N GLY A 157 2.30 -0.97 0.71
CA GLY A 157 2.40 0.47 0.90
C GLY A 157 3.23 1.15 -0.18
N THR A 158 3.41 2.43 -0.02
CA THR A 158 4.28 3.22 -0.91
C THR A 158 5.50 3.75 -0.18
N THR A 159 5.45 3.83 1.14
CA THR A 159 6.49 4.45 1.97
C THR A 159 7.80 3.65 1.92
N GLU A 160 7.72 2.32 1.91
CA GLU A 160 8.85 1.41 1.79
C GLU A 160 9.52 1.47 0.42
N TRP A 161 8.82 1.97 -0.60
CA TRP A 161 9.31 2.09 -1.98
C TRP A 161 9.84 3.49 -2.33
N LEU A 162 9.80 4.44 -1.40
CA LEU A 162 10.36 5.78 -1.62
C LEU A 162 11.88 5.72 -1.86
N PRO A 163 12.46 6.70 -2.59
CA PRO A 163 13.89 6.75 -2.88
C PRO A 163 14.77 6.68 -1.63
N GLY A 164 15.88 5.99 -1.74
CA GLY A 164 16.85 5.81 -0.67
C GLY A 164 17.51 4.43 -0.67
N LYS A 165 18.27 4.13 0.36
CA LYS A 165 19.00 2.86 0.48
C LYS A 165 18.06 1.67 0.55
N ALA A 166 18.47 0.54 -0.04
CA ALA A 166 17.70 -0.69 0.00
C ALA A 166 17.61 -1.31 1.41
N VAL A 167 18.63 -1.09 2.23
CA VAL A 167 18.70 -1.55 3.63
C VAL A 167 19.39 -0.50 4.49
N ALA A 168 19.13 -0.51 5.78
CA ALA A 168 19.77 0.40 6.74
C ALA A 168 19.61 1.87 6.33
N LEU A 169 18.37 2.34 6.27
CA LEU A 169 18.05 3.72 5.92
C LEU A 169 18.87 4.72 6.72
N SER A 170 19.37 5.71 6.03
CA SER A 170 19.95 6.89 6.68
C SER A 170 18.90 7.97 6.87
N PRO A 171 19.15 8.98 7.74
CA PRO A 171 18.22 10.10 7.92
C PRO A 171 17.92 10.92 6.66
N VAL A 172 18.69 10.74 5.58
CA VAL A 172 18.45 11.43 4.29
C VAL A 172 17.53 10.61 3.35
N CYS A 173 17.26 9.34 3.63
CA CYS A 173 16.38 8.53 2.81
C CYS A 173 14.91 8.95 2.99
N TRP A 174 14.15 9.00 1.90
CA TRP A 174 12.75 9.45 1.93
C TRP A 174 11.84 8.64 2.84
N PRO A 175 11.94 7.29 2.93
CA PRO A 175 11.13 6.53 3.89
C PRO A 175 11.36 6.98 5.33
N ALA A 176 12.62 7.20 5.72
CA ALA A 176 12.95 7.68 7.07
C ALA A 176 12.44 9.11 7.31
N ARG A 177 12.47 9.96 6.29
CA ARG A 177 11.91 11.33 6.35
C ARG A 177 10.40 11.34 6.45
N ALA A 178 9.71 10.46 5.73
CA ALA A 178 8.25 10.35 5.78
C ALA A 178 7.79 9.79 7.14
N VAL A 179 8.22 8.61 7.51
CA VAL A 179 7.73 7.90 8.70
C VAL A 179 8.37 8.40 10.00
N GLY A 180 9.65 8.79 9.95
CA GLY A 180 10.39 9.18 11.16
C GLY A 180 10.47 8.02 12.15
N GLY A 181 10.05 8.26 13.39
CA GLY A 181 10.00 7.26 14.46
C GLY A 181 8.62 6.65 14.69
N LEU A 182 7.63 6.93 13.83
CA LEU A 182 6.28 6.38 13.97
C LEU A 182 6.30 4.86 13.71
N PRO A 183 5.87 4.01 14.65
CA PRO A 183 5.73 2.59 14.41
C PRO A 183 4.77 2.29 13.25
N VAL A 184 5.19 1.40 12.35
CA VAL A 184 4.36 0.97 11.20
C VAL A 184 3.99 -0.49 11.37
N ILE A 185 2.69 -0.75 11.37
CA ILE A 185 2.11 -2.10 11.44
C ILE A 185 1.38 -2.34 10.13
N TYR A 186 1.67 -3.44 9.49
CA TYR A 186 1.20 -3.73 8.15
C TYR A 186 0.47 -5.06 8.08
N PRO A 187 -0.84 -5.08 8.27
CA PRO A 187 -1.68 -6.22 7.94
C PRO A 187 -1.78 -6.36 6.42
N PHE A 188 -1.23 -7.44 5.89
CA PHE A 188 -1.30 -7.72 4.45
C PHE A 188 -2.67 -8.27 4.09
N ILE A 189 -3.27 -7.74 3.00
CA ILE A 189 -4.49 -8.27 2.41
C ILE A 189 -4.15 -9.40 1.43
N VAL A 190 -3.01 -9.26 0.74
CA VAL A 190 -2.43 -10.29 -0.12
C VAL A 190 -1.06 -10.61 0.43
N ASP A 191 -0.80 -11.89 0.69
CA ASP A 191 0.47 -12.33 1.25
C ASP A 191 1.54 -12.36 0.17
N ASP A 192 2.25 -11.24 0.03
CA ASP A 192 3.38 -11.09 -0.89
C ASP A 192 4.68 -10.90 -0.10
N PRO A 193 5.52 -11.96 0.02
CA PRO A 193 6.77 -11.88 0.76
C PRO A 193 7.77 -10.91 0.14
N GLY A 194 7.67 -10.62 -1.15
CA GLY A 194 8.47 -9.61 -1.84
C GLY A 194 8.23 -8.22 -1.26
N GLU A 195 6.99 -7.86 -0.98
CA GLU A 195 6.59 -6.59 -0.40
C GLU A 195 6.92 -6.47 1.10
N ALA A 196 6.85 -7.57 1.84
CA ALA A 196 7.19 -7.59 3.26
C ALA A 196 8.68 -7.32 3.53
N ALA A 197 9.57 -7.68 2.60
CA ALA A 197 10.99 -7.48 2.76
C ALA A 197 11.40 -6.00 2.80
N PRO A 198 10.96 -5.11 1.88
CA PRO A 198 11.17 -3.67 1.97
C PRO A 198 10.58 -3.06 3.25
N LEU A 199 9.38 -3.43 3.64
CA LEU A 199 8.77 -2.97 4.89
C LEU A 199 9.70 -3.24 6.09
N LYS A 200 10.16 -4.47 6.25
CA LYS A 200 11.03 -4.86 7.37
C LYS A 200 12.41 -4.24 7.29
N ARG A 201 13.05 -4.27 6.12
CA ARG A 201 14.44 -3.84 5.95
C ARG A 201 14.59 -2.33 5.91
N ARG A 202 13.59 -1.62 5.43
CA ARG A 202 13.64 -0.17 5.24
C ARG A 202 12.92 0.59 6.35
N LEU A 203 11.72 0.19 6.75
CA LEU A 203 10.95 0.90 7.77
C LEU A 203 11.08 0.30 9.16
N GLY A 204 11.57 -0.93 9.29
CA GLY A 204 11.54 -1.66 10.55
C GLY A 204 10.11 -1.98 11.00
N GLY A 205 9.16 -2.02 10.05
CA GLY A 205 7.75 -2.22 10.32
C GLY A 205 7.43 -3.66 10.72
N VAL A 206 6.29 -3.82 11.38
CA VAL A 206 5.72 -5.13 11.75
C VAL A 206 4.81 -5.60 10.61
N ALA A 207 5.18 -6.72 9.97
CA ALA A 207 4.32 -7.37 8.99
C ALA A 207 3.44 -8.39 9.69
N LEU A 208 2.13 -8.32 9.45
CA LEU A 208 1.14 -9.32 9.85
C LEU A 208 0.66 -10.02 8.59
N GLY A 209 1.14 -11.25 8.38
CA GLY A 209 0.72 -12.12 7.29
C GLY A 209 -0.47 -12.99 7.69
N HIS A 210 -0.99 -13.74 6.74
CA HIS A 210 -2.11 -14.65 6.92
C HIS A 210 -1.85 -15.96 6.17
N LEU A 211 -2.63 -17.00 6.47
CA LEU A 211 -2.63 -18.21 5.65
C LEU A 211 -3.32 -17.90 4.33
N THR A 212 -2.60 -18.16 3.23
CA THR A 212 -3.19 -18.04 1.89
C THR A 212 -4.40 -18.98 1.80
N PRO A 213 -5.60 -18.49 1.44
CA PRO A 213 -6.76 -19.32 1.27
C PRO A 213 -6.47 -20.47 0.30
N ARG A 214 -6.97 -21.67 0.61
CA ARG A 214 -6.84 -22.79 -0.32
C ARG A 214 -7.56 -22.45 -1.62
N THR A 215 -6.86 -22.58 -2.72
CA THR A 215 -7.45 -22.51 -4.06
C THR A 215 -8.23 -23.79 -4.33
N GLU A 216 -9.41 -23.95 -3.74
CA GLU A 216 -10.32 -25.02 -4.13
C GLU A 216 -11.07 -24.54 -5.38
N GLY A 217 -10.71 -25.07 -6.54
CA GLY A 217 -11.47 -25.03 -7.78
C GLY A 217 -11.28 -23.83 -8.71
N GLY A 218 -10.40 -22.89 -8.41
CA GLY A 218 -10.11 -21.73 -9.27
C GLY A 218 -8.62 -21.58 -9.58
N GLY A 219 -7.89 -22.69 -9.75
CA GLY A 219 -6.53 -22.59 -10.25
C GLY A 219 -6.54 -21.90 -11.62
N LEU A 220 -5.65 -20.95 -11.82
CA LEU A 220 -5.29 -20.52 -13.17
C LEU A 220 -5.17 -21.81 -14.00
N ASP A 221 -5.79 -21.86 -15.16
CA ASP A 221 -5.54 -22.99 -16.04
C ASP A 221 -4.05 -23.08 -16.33
N ALA A 222 -3.59 -24.23 -16.76
CA ALA A 222 -2.17 -24.48 -16.93
C ALA A 222 -1.50 -23.48 -17.92
N GLU A 223 -2.27 -22.93 -18.86
CA GLU A 223 -1.81 -21.93 -19.82
C GLU A 223 -1.58 -20.56 -19.15
N THR A 224 -2.51 -20.09 -18.36
CA THR A 224 -2.39 -18.80 -17.62
C THR A 224 -1.28 -18.87 -16.58
N ALA A 225 -1.12 -19.99 -15.88
CA ALA A 225 -0.04 -20.20 -14.93
C ALA A 225 1.33 -20.17 -15.62
N ARG A 226 1.47 -20.82 -16.79
CA ARG A 226 2.67 -20.81 -17.59
C ARG A 226 3.02 -19.41 -18.10
N LEU A 227 2.02 -18.66 -18.57
CA LEU A 227 2.21 -17.28 -19.02
C LEU A 227 2.73 -16.38 -17.89
N ARG A 228 2.21 -16.53 -16.67
CA ARG A 228 2.75 -15.82 -15.51
C ARG A 228 4.19 -16.16 -15.22
N GLU A 229 4.56 -17.42 -15.24
CA GLU A 229 5.97 -17.84 -15.06
C GLU A 229 6.88 -17.22 -16.11
N LEU A 230 6.44 -17.15 -17.37
CA LEU A 230 7.21 -16.52 -18.44
C LEU A 230 7.35 -15.00 -18.25
N VAL A 231 6.32 -14.31 -17.77
CA VAL A 231 6.38 -12.86 -17.47
C VAL A 231 7.34 -12.58 -16.31
N GLU A 232 7.33 -13.41 -15.27
CA GLU A 232 8.30 -13.32 -14.17
C GLU A 232 9.74 -13.59 -14.67
N GLU A 233 9.93 -14.60 -15.52
CA GLU A 233 11.22 -14.91 -16.13
C GLU A 233 11.71 -13.75 -17.03
N TYR A 234 10.82 -13.14 -17.83
CA TYR A 234 11.13 -11.96 -18.62
C TYR A 234 11.61 -10.79 -17.75
N SER A 235 10.92 -10.53 -16.67
CA SER A 235 11.27 -9.45 -15.73
C SER A 235 12.68 -9.64 -15.16
N ALA A 236 13.04 -10.87 -14.81
CA ALA A 236 14.39 -11.21 -14.37
C ALA A 236 15.44 -11.11 -15.51
N ALA A 237 15.10 -11.62 -16.69
CA ALA A 237 16.00 -11.63 -17.84
C ALA A 237 16.25 -10.23 -18.42
N SER A 238 15.28 -9.33 -18.37
CA SER A 238 15.39 -7.96 -18.89
C SER A 238 16.54 -7.16 -18.27
N ILE A 239 16.90 -7.49 -17.03
CA ILE A 239 17.99 -6.85 -16.29
C ILE A 239 19.34 -7.53 -16.55
N LEU A 240 19.33 -8.88 -16.72
CA LEU A 240 20.56 -9.68 -16.71
C LEU A 240 21.05 -10.09 -18.12
N ASP A 241 20.13 -10.33 -19.06
CA ASP A 241 20.42 -10.81 -20.40
C ASP A 241 19.36 -10.31 -21.41
N PRO A 242 19.57 -9.14 -22.04
CA PRO A 242 18.63 -8.57 -23.01
C PRO A 242 18.29 -9.50 -24.19
N ARG A 243 19.23 -10.36 -24.64
CA ARG A 243 18.97 -11.29 -25.77
C ARG A 243 18.01 -12.41 -25.35
N ARG A 244 18.16 -12.89 -24.13
CA ARG A 244 17.24 -13.87 -23.53
C ARG A 244 15.86 -13.22 -23.29
N ALA A 245 15.83 -11.99 -22.81
CA ALA A 245 14.58 -11.24 -22.63
C ALA A 245 13.81 -11.11 -23.95
N ASP A 246 14.45 -10.78 -25.07
CA ASP A 246 13.80 -10.70 -26.38
C ASP A 246 13.18 -12.03 -26.82
N LEU A 247 13.81 -13.16 -26.51
CA LEU A 247 13.28 -14.48 -26.84
C LEU A 247 12.05 -14.83 -25.98
N ILE A 248 12.14 -14.54 -24.69
CA ILE A 248 11.04 -14.76 -23.76
C ILE A 248 9.85 -13.86 -24.11
N ALA A 249 10.09 -12.59 -24.42
CA ALA A 249 9.07 -11.65 -24.86
C ALA A 249 8.24 -12.16 -26.05
N ARG A 250 8.90 -12.72 -27.05
CA ARG A 250 8.22 -13.33 -28.20
C ARG A 250 7.40 -14.55 -27.81
N ALA A 251 7.96 -15.44 -27.00
CA ALA A 251 7.25 -16.62 -26.52
C ALA A 251 6.02 -16.24 -25.71
N ILE A 252 6.09 -15.20 -24.86
CA ILE A 252 4.96 -14.67 -24.12
C ILE A 252 3.84 -14.21 -25.07
N LEU A 253 4.17 -13.43 -26.08
CA LEU A 253 3.16 -12.93 -27.03
C LEU A 253 2.56 -14.03 -27.90
N GLU A 254 3.34 -15.03 -28.31
CA GLU A 254 2.86 -16.21 -29.04
C GLU A 254 1.91 -17.06 -28.19
N ASP A 255 2.28 -17.34 -26.94
CA ASP A 255 1.43 -18.09 -25.99
C ASP A 255 0.17 -17.28 -25.64
N ALA A 256 0.27 -15.96 -25.44
CA ALA A 256 -0.86 -15.09 -25.16
C ALA A 256 -1.83 -14.97 -26.36
N GLU A 257 -1.34 -14.98 -27.59
CA GLU A 257 -2.16 -15.01 -28.80
C GLU A 257 -2.92 -16.33 -28.90
N ALA A 258 -2.22 -17.44 -28.69
CA ALA A 258 -2.83 -18.79 -28.71
C ALA A 258 -3.93 -18.93 -27.63
N ALA A 259 -3.75 -18.36 -26.45
CA ALA A 259 -4.71 -18.33 -25.37
C ALA A 259 -5.81 -17.25 -25.54
N GLY A 260 -5.73 -16.39 -26.55
CA GLY A 260 -6.71 -15.33 -26.82
C GLY A 260 -6.62 -14.12 -25.89
N PHE A 261 -5.53 -13.97 -25.13
CA PHE A 261 -5.35 -12.89 -24.16
C PHE A 261 -4.99 -11.55 -24.80
N LEU A 262 -4.42 -11.53 -26.02
CA LEU A 262 -4.05 -10.26 -26.66
C LEU A 262 -5.25 -9.33 -26.86
N ALA A 263 -6.37 -9.87 -27.36
CA ALA A 263 -7.58 -9.09 -27.59
C ALA A 263 -8.21 -8.58 -26.28
N SER A 264 -8.25 -9.43 -25.25
CA SER A 264 -8.82 -9.09 -23.94
C SER A 264 -7.96 -8.09 -23.15
N ALA A 265 -6.64 -8.12 -23.38
CA ALA A 265 -5.69 -7.13 -22.83
C ALA A 265 -5.64 -5.81 -23.64
N GLY A 266 -6.41 -5.71 -24.75
CA GLY A 266 -6.42 -4.52 -25.62
C GLY A 266 -5.16 -4.36 -26.46
N ILE A 267 -4.41 -5.46 -26.67
CA ILE A 267 -3.16 -5.47 -27.45
C ILE A 267 -3.51 -5.64 -28.95
N THR A 268 -2.97 -4.78 -29.77
CA THR A 268 -3.14 -4.78 -31.24
C THR A 268 -1.79 -5.08 -31.92
N PRO A 269 -1.78 -5.47 -33.23
CA PRO A 269 -0.53 -5.70 -33.97
C PRO A 269 0.42 -4.51 -34.01
N ASP A 270 -0.10 -3.29 -33.83
CA ASP A 270 0.68 -2.05 -33.85
C ASP A 270 1.19 -1.65 -32.44
N THR A 271 0.86 -2.43 -31.41
CA THR A 271 1.30 -2.16 -30.02
C THR A 271 2.79 -2.48 -29.89
N ALA A 272 3.58 -1.54 -29.38
CA ALA A 272 4.99 -1.77 -29.13
C ALA A 272 5.19 -2.95 -28.13
N MET A 273 6.22 -3.75 -28.32
CA MET A 273 6.47 -4.98 -27.54
C MET A 273 6.49 -4.72 -26.03
N THR A 274 7.14 -3.65 -25.58
CA THR A 274 7.19 -3.25 -24.17
C THR A 274 5.82 -2.92 -23.61
N ASP A 275 4.98 -2.24 -24.37
CA ASP A 275 3.64 -1.85 -23.96
C ASP A 275 2.70 -3.07 -23.97
N ALA A 276 2.89 -3.98 -24.93
CA ALA A 276 2.15 -5.23 -25.00
C ALA A 276 2.42 -6.13 -23.79
N LEU A 277 3.70 -6.27 -23.40
CA LEU A 277 4.07 -7.05 -22.22
C LEU A 277 3.52 -6.42 -20.93
N ALA A 278 3.58 -5.10 -20.80
CA ALA A 278 3.03 -4.41 -19.63
C ALA A 278 1.50 -4.53 -19.56
N ALA A 279 0.80 -4.46 -20.69
CA ALA A 279 -0.65 -4.64 -20.76
C ALA A 279 -1.04 -6.09 -20.43
N LEU A 280 -0.28 -7.07 -20.92
CA LEU A 280 -0.50 -8.48 -20.63
C LEU A 280 -0.26 -8.81 -19.16
N ASP A 281 0.82 -8.32 -18.56
CA ASP A 281 1.11 -8.47 -17.14
C ASP A 281 -0.05 -7.91 -16.28
N ALA A 282 -0.50 -6.69 -16.60
CA ALA A 282 -1.65 -6.09 -15.93
C ALA A 282 -2.94 -6.93 -16.10
N HIS A 283 -3.16 -7.50 -17.28
CA HIS A 283 -4.32 -8.35 -17.56
C HIS A 283 -4.26 -9.69 -16.81
N LEU A 284 -3.09 -10.32 -16.76
CA LEU A 284 -2.87 -11.55 -15.99
C LEU A 284 -3.03 -11.32 -14.48
N CYS A 285 -2.59 -10.17 -13.98
CA CYS A 285 -2.86 -9.76 -12.61
C CYS A 285 -4.36 -9.56 -12.36
N ASP A 286 -5.06 -8.85 -13.25
CA ASP A 286 -6.52 -8.66 -13.16
C ASP A 286 -7.29 -10.00 -13.23
N LEU A 287 -6.81 -10.96 -14.04
CA LEU A 287 -7.37 -12.32 -14.10
C LEU A 287 -7.11 -13.09 -12.80
N GLY A 288 -5.91 -13.00 -12.25
CA GLY A 288 -5.57 -13.58 -10.96
C GLY A 288 -6.46 -13.05 -9.82
N GLU A 289 -6.69 -11.74 -9.80
CA GLU A 289 -7.64 -11.12 -8.87
C GLU A 289 -9.09 -11.56 -9.12
N THR A 290 -9.46 -11.84 -10.36
CA THR A 290 -10.84 -12.27 -10.72
C THR A 290 -11.10 -13.73 -10.32
N VAL A 291 -10.10 -14.59 -10.40
CA VAL A 291 -10.18 -16.01 -9.98
C VAL A 291 -10.30 -16.13 -8.45
N PHE A 292 -9.81 -15.13 -7.71
CA PHE A 292 -9.95 -15.06 -6.24
C PHE A 292 -11.30 -14.49 -5.77
N ARG A 293 -12.35 -14.49 -6.59
CA ARG A 293 -13.66 -13.90 -6.25
C ARG A 293 -14.27 -14.40 -4.94
N ASP A 294 -14.02 -15.64 -4.56
CA ASP A 294 -14.55 -16.23 -3.33
C ASP A 294 -13.50 -16.36 -2.22
N GLY A 295 -12.29 -15.87 -2.44
CA GLY A 295 -11.13 -16.12 -1.58
C GLY A 295 -10.28 -14.92 -1.20
N LEU A 296 -10.77 -13.67 -1.36
CA LEU A 296 -10.05 -12.53 -0.82
C LEU A 296 -9.95 -12.65 0.68
N HIS A 297 -8.72 -12.55 1.18
CA HIS A 297 -8.47 -12.51 2.61
C HIS A 297 -9.11 -11.28 3.24
N VAL A 298 -9.78 -11.48 4.35
CA VAL A 298 -10.28 -10.41 5.22
C VAL A 298 -9.54 -10.51 6.54
N PHE A 299 -8.75 -9.52 6.87
CA PHE A 299 -7.94 -9.48 8.09
C PHE A 299 -8.80 -9.78 9.32
N GLY A 300 -8.32 -10.71 10.14
CA GLY A 300 -8.98 -11.09 11.40
C GLY A 300 -10.24 -11.95 11.25
N ARG A 301 -10.62 -12.36 10.04
CA ARG A 301 -11.85 -13.13 9.80
C ARG A 301 -11.60 -14.40 8.99
N ALA A 302 -11.97 -15.53 9.55
CA ALA A 302 -12.03 -16.77 8.80
C ALA A 302 -13.31 -16.84 7.94
N ARG A 303 -13.19 -17.44 6.74
CA ARG A 303 -14.34 -17.67 5.85
C ARG A 303 -15.31 -18.69 6.45
N GLU A 304 -16.55 -18.71 5.98
CA GLU A 304 -17.50 -19.77 6.31
C GLU A 304 -16.98 -21.13 5.83
N GLY A 305 -17.01 -22.13 6.69
CA GLY A 305 -16.45 -23.44 6.41
C GLY A 305 -14.92 -23.52 6.44
N ALA A 306 -14.25 -22.53 6.98
CA ALA A 306 -12.79 -22.50 7.15
C ALA A 306 -12.29 -23.68 7.99
N SER A 307 -11.09 -24.16 7.67
CA SER A 307 -10.38 -25.15 8.47
C SER A 307 -9.98 -24.59 9.83
N PRO A 308 -9.73 -25.45 10.85
CA PRO A 308 -9.21 -24.99 12.14
C PRO A 308 -7.93 -24.15 12.04
N ALA A 309 -7.08 -24.43 11.05
CA ALA A 309 -5.86 -23.66 10.82
C ALA A 309 -6.14 -22.25 10.29
N GLU A 310 -7.11 -22.09 9.41
CA GLU A 310 -7.53 -20.76 8.92
C GLU A 310 -8.21 -19.94 10.02
N VAL A 311 -9.00 -20.57 10.89
CA VAL A 311 -9.59 -19.90 12.06
C VAL A 311 -8.48 -19.44 13.02
N ALA A 312 -7.51 -20.30 13.34
CA ALA A 312 -6.41 -19.96 14.21
C ALA A 312 -5.51 -18.87 13.60
N SER A 313 -5.37 -18.83 12.26
CA SER A 313 -4.64 -17.75 11.57
C SER A 313 -5.33 -16.41 11.74
N ALA A 314 -6.65 -16.34 11.52
CA ALA A 314 -7.42 -15.11 11.69
C ALA A 314 -7.39 -14.58 13.14
N GLU A 315 -7.49 -15.48 14.11
CA GLU A 315 -7.32 -15.12 15.53
C GLU A 315 -5.89 -14.61 15.82
N GLY A 316 -4.89 -15.22 15.21
CA GLY A 316 -3.48 -14.81 15.31
C GLY A 316 -3.21 -13.43 14.73
N GLU A 317 -3.88 -13.05 13.64
CA GLU A 317 -3.77 -11.72 13.04
C GLU A 317 -4.30 -10.63 13.98
N ARG A 318 -5.48 -10.86 14.56
CA ARG A 318 -6.10 -9.95 15.56
C ARG A 318 -5.20 -9.77 16.78
N ALA A 319 -4.74 -10.88 17.35
CA ALA A 319 -3.83 -10.87 18.49
C ALA A 319 -2.50 -10.19 18.15
N GLY A 320 -1.98 -10.40 16.94
CA GLY A 320 -0.76 -9.79 16.44
C GLY A 320 -0.85 -8.27 16.29
N LEU A 321 -1.99 -7.76 15.81
CA LEU A 321 -2.24 -6.31 15.72
C LEU A 321 -2.21 -5.67 17.11
N LEU A 322 -2.93 -6.24 18.05
CA LEU A 322 -2.99 -5.72 19.43
C LEU A 322 -1.62 -5.80 20.10
N ALA A 323 -0.91 -6.92 19.94
CA ALA A 323 0.43 -7.07 20.50
C ALA A 323 1.43 -6.07 19.91
N ALA A 324 1.33 -5.77 18.61
CA ALA A 324 2.17 -4.78 17.95
C ALA A 324 1.90 -3.35 18.47
N LEU A 325 0.63 -2.99 18.65
CA LEU A 325 0.23 -1.70 19.20
C LEU A 325 0.64 -1.53 20.66
N ASP A 326 0.58 -2.60 21.45
CA ASP A 326 1.04 -2.60 22.84
C ASP A 326 2.59 -2.66 22.97
N GLY A 327 3.32 -2.67 21.86
CA GLY A 327 4.77 -2.80 21.85
C GLY A 327 5.30 -4.17 22.34
N ARG A 328 4.42 -5.18 22.42
CA ARG A 328 4.76 -6.55 22.89
C ARG A 328 5.14 -7.50 21.77
N PHE A 329 5.06 -7.06 20.53
CA PHE A 329 5.45 -7.90 19.40
C PHE A 329 6.97 -8.02 19.33
N VAL A 330 7.47 -9.18 19.67
CA VAL A 330 8.88 -9.57 19.43
C VAL A 330 8.86 -10.44 18.17
N PRO A 331 9.46 -10.01 17.06
CA PRO A 331 9.56 -10.86 15.88
C PRO A 331 10.31 -12.14 16.29
N PRO A 332 9.94 -13.32 15.76
CA PRO A 332 10.71 -14.53 15.97
C PRO A 332 12.16 -14.24 15.59
N GLY A 333 13.07 -14.53 16.50
CA GLY A 333 14.50 -14.42 16.23
C GLY A 333 14.85 -15.22 14.99
N PRO A 334 15.98 -14.93 14.33
CA PRO A 334 16.42 -15.73 13.20
C PRO A 334 16.41 -17.19 13.64
N ALA A 335 15.73 -18.04 12.85
CA ALA A 335 15.76 -19.47 13.06
C ALA A 335 17.23 -19.89 13.06
N GLY A 336 17.69 -20.41 14.20
CA GLY A 336 19.04 -20.90 14.38
C GLY A 336 19.31 -22.15 13.56
#